data_5b2e5aa3a6bbcc8c89ead91a36475a5c
#
_entry.id   5b2e5aa3a6bbcc8c89ead91a36475a5c
#
_cell.length_a   1.000
_cell.length_b   1.000
_cell.length_c   1.000
_cell.angle_alpha   90.00
_cell.angle_beta   90.00
_cell.angle_gamma   90.00
#
_symmetry.space_group_name_H-M   'P 1'
#
loop_
_entity.id
_entity.type
_entity.pdbx_description
1 polymer ?
#
loop_
_entity_poly.entity_id
_entity_poly.type
_entity_poly.pdbx_seq_one_letter_code
_entity_poly.pdbx_strand_id
1 'polypeptide(L)'
;MRPGMKIGIILASIVLFWSGVFCLVCCSDNLNDRAADMAEKALRASVDNPESIRILAVSKPDSVFGHTYITQEEKMALSMAMVEINRKVMEATDGLEDFDPDDKETATLMERQMSAMSGLRRLMDFGSPLDGSPQPFSGWKVKVDFEGVDADGQGYHSEYWFILDKEAQCVVKSFEIPLP
;
A
#
# COMPACT_ATOMS: atom_id res chain seq x y z
N MET A 1 -58.50 -23.27 20.37
CA MET A 1 -57.25 -22.49 20.26
C MET A 1 -56.28 -23.23 19.37
N ARG A 2 -55.92 -22.64 18.22
CA ARG A 2 -55.06 -23.28 17.21
C ARG A 2 -53.58 -22.99 17.48
N PRO A 3 -52.72 -23.97 17.74
CA PRO A 3 -51.29 -23.71 18.04
C PRO A 3 -50.40 -23.44 16.82
N GLY A 4 -50.95 -23.34 15.60
CA GLY A 4 -50.17 -23.24 14.38
C GLY A 4 -49.62 -21.86 13.97
N MET A 5 -50.09 -20.77 14.59
CA MET A 5 -49.79 -19.41 14.11
C MET A 5 -48.50 -18.77 14.73
N LYS A 6 -48.00 -19.35 15.82
CA LYS A 6 -46.78 -18.80 16.48
C LYS A 6 -45.47 -19.28 15.89
N ILE A 7 -45.44 -20.45 15.24
CA ILE A 7 -44.23 -21.01 14.63
C ILE A 7 -43.87 -20.31 13.34
N GLY A 8 -44.87 -19.84 12.55
CA GLY A 8 -44.63 -19.11 11.30
C GLY A 8 -43.94 -17.76 11.48
N ILE A 9 -44.23 -17.04 12.58
CA ILE A 9 -43.67 -15.73 12.86
C ILE A 9 -42.20 -15.83 13.28
N ILE A 10 -41.82 -16.88 14.04
CA ILE A 10 -40.45 -17.08 14.49
C ILE A 10 -39.54 -17.47 13.30
N LEU A 11 -40.03 -18.31 12.39
CA LEU A 11 -39.30 -18.70 11.19
C LEU A 11 -39.09 -17.52 10.22
N ALA A 12 -40.08 -16.66 10.07
CA ALA A 12 -39.98 -15.46 9.24
C ALA A 12 -38.92 -14.46 9.81
N SER A 13 -38.86 -14.32 11.14
CA SER A 13 -37.87 -13.44 11.79
C SER A 13 -36.45 -13.96 11.66
N ILE A 14 -36.24 -15.27 11.69
CA ILE A 14 -34.90 -15.88 11.53
C ILE A 14 -34.41 -15.73 10.08
N VAL A 15 -35.28 -15.90 9.09
CA VAL A 15 -34.92 -15.74 7.67
C VAL A 15 -34.54 -14.28 7.35
N LEU A 16 -35.25 -13.29 7.93
CA LEU A 16 -34.92 -11.88 7.74
C LEU A 16 -33.60 -11.48 8.41
N PHE A 17 -33.28 -12.10 9.55
CA PHE A 17 -32.00 -11.82 10.23
C PHE A 17 -30.79 -12.39 9.47
N TRP A 18 -30.95 -13.59 8.84
CA TRP A 18 -29.88 -14.20 8.03
C TRP A 18 -29.65 -13.48 6.70
N SER A 19 -30.72 -12.94 6.07
CA SER A 19 -30.57 -12.17 4.83
C SER A 19 -29.85 -10.83 5.04
N GLY A 20 -30.04 -10.19 6.19
CA GLY A 20 -29.36 -8.93 6.53
C GLY A 20 -27.86 -9.11 6.79
N VAL A 21 -27.46 -10.21 7.43
CA VAL A 21 -26.03 -10.52 7.70
C VAL A 21 -25.29 -10.91 6.41
N PHE A 22 -25.97 -11.61 5.48
CA PHE A 22 -25.35 -12.02 4.21
C PHE A 22 -25.03 -10.82 3.29
N CYS A 23 -25.84 -9.76 3.29
CA CYS A 23 -25.55 -8.55 2.51
C CYS A 23 -24.34 -7.76 3.02
N LEU A 24 -24.07 -7.75 4.34
CA LEU A 24 -22.92 -7.03 4.89
C LEU A 24 -21.58 -7.70 4.57
N VAL A 25 -21.56 -9.04 4.51
CA VAL A 25 -20.34 -9.81 4.14
C VAL A 25 -20.03 -9.65 2.65
N CYS A 26 -21.03 -9.70 1.77
CA CYS A 26 -20.82 -9.51 0.33
C CYS A 26 -20.34 -8.10 -0.05
N CYS A 27 -20.67 -7.07 0.74
CA CYS A 27 -20.20 -5.71 0.46
C CYS A 27 -18.74 -5.48 0.84
N SER A 28 -18.23 -6.17 1.87
CA SER A 28 -16.83 -6.04 2.29
C SER A 28 -15.87 -6.77 1.33
N ASP A 29 -16.24 -7.96 0.85
CA ASP A 29 -15.44 -8.70 -0.11
C ASP A 29 -15.30 -7.93 -1.43
N ASN A 30 -16.39 -7.31 -1.90
CA ASN A 30 -16.36 -6.49 -3.13
C ASN A 30 -15.48 -5.24 -3.01
N LEU A 31 -15.36 -4.61 -1.83
CA LEU A 31 -14.47 -3.47 -1.64
C LEU A 31 -13.01 -3.89 -1.63
N ASN A 32 -12.67 -4.97 -0.92
CA ASN A 32 -11.31 -5.50 -0.84
C ASN A 32 -10.81 -5.90 -2.23
N ASP A 33 -11.60 -6.66 -2.97
CA ASP A 33 -11.28 -7.10 -4.33
C ASP A 33 -11.08 -5.90 -5.26
N ARG A 34 -12.00 -4.93 -5.22
CA ARG A 34 -11.91 -3.72 -6.05
C ARG A 34 -10.68 -2.86 -5.72
N ALA A 35 -10.34 -2.74 -4.43
CA ALA A 35 -9.18 -1.99 -4.00
C ALA A 35 -7.88 -2.67 -4.41
N ALA A 36 -7.80 -4.00 -4.30
CA ALA A 36 -6.67 -4.79 -4.77
C ALA A 36 -6.51 -4.69 -6.30
N ASP A 37 -7.57 -4.90 -7.06
CA ASP A 37 -7.57 -4.79 -8.52
C ASP A 37 -7.13 -3.39 -8.99
N MET A 38 -7.60 -2.33 -8.29
CA MET A 38 -7.21 -0.96 -8.59
C MET A 38 -5.72 -0.73 -8.33
N ALA A 39 -5.20 -1.23 -7.20
CA ALA A 39 -3.80 -1.11 -6.84
C ALA A 39 -2.88 -1.86 -7.82
N GLU A 40 -3.22 -3.09 -8.21
CA GLU A 40 -2.47 -3.86 -9.20
C GLU A 40 -2.47 -3.20 -10.57
N LYS A 41 -3.61 -2.71 -11.01
CA LYS A 41 -3.73 -1.97 -12.28
C LYS A 41 -2.90 -0.68 -12.26
N ALA A 42 -2.93 0.04 -11.14
CA ALA A 42 -2.16 1.27 -10.96
C ALA A 42 -0.65 0.98 -10.93
N LEU A 43 -0.22 -0.11 -10.27
CA LEU A 43 1.18 -0.54 -10.26
C LEU A 43 1.69 -0.75 -11.70
N ARG A 44 0.98 -1.57 -12.49
CA ARG A 44 1.38 -1.84 -13.88
C ARG A 44 1.39 -0.60 -14.77
N ALA A 45 0.58 0.41 -14.46
CA ALA A 45 0.59 1.68 -15.17
C ALA A 45 1.69 2.66 -14.69
N SER A 46 2.31 2.40 -13.53
CA SER A 46 3.31 3.28 -12.91
C SER A 46 4.75 2.85 -13.15
N VAL A 47 4.98 1.64 -13.63
CA VAL A 47 6.32 1.06 -13.86
C VAL A 47 6.67 1.06 -15.35
N ASP A 48 7.96 1.19 -15.66
CA ASP A 48 8.44 1.27 -17.04
C ASP A 48 8.30 -0.07 -17.78
N ASN A 49 8.48 -1.19 -17.07
CA ASN A 49 8.40 -2.52 -17.63
C ASN A 49 7.34 -3.38 -16.93
N PRO A 50 6.04 -3.19 -17.22
CA PRO A 50 4.94 -3.86 -16.53
C PRO A 50 4.93 -5.38 -16.70
N GLU A 51 5.53 -5.91 -17.78
CA GLU A 51 5.61 -7.35 -18.05
C GLU A 51 6.63 -8.05 -17.14
N SER A 52 7.61 -7.32 -16.60
CA SER A 52 8.62 -7.86 -15.68
C SER A 52 8.13 -7.97 -14.23
N ILE A 53 6.97 -7.36 -13.92
CA ILE A 53 6.47 -7.25 -12.55
C ILE A 53 5.96 -8.60 -12.04
N ARG A 54 6.53 -9.02 -10.91
CA ARG A 54 6.07 -10.13 -10.09
C ARG A 54 5.54 -9.60 -8.76
N ILE A 55 4.22 -9.60 -8.59
CA ILE A 55 3.58 -9.21 -7.35
C ILE A 55 3.81 -10.31 -6.31
N LEU A 56 4.36 -9.94 -5.16
CA LEU A 56 4.65 -10.82 -4.04
C LEU A 56 3.49 -10.84 -3.05
N ALA A 57 2.96 -9.65 -2.74
CA ALA A 57 1.83 -9.51 -1.83
C ALA A 57 1.02 -8.25 -2.13
N VAL A 58 -0.29 -8.30 -1.85
CA VAL A 58 -1.18 -7.14 -1.82
C VAL A 58 -1.82 -7.08 -0.44
N SER A 59 -1.70 -5.94 0.23
CA SER A 59 -2.29 -5.76 1.56
C SER A 59 -3.82 -5.65 1.48
N LYS A 60 -4.48 -5.94 2.60
CA LYS A 60 -5.87 -5.52 2.76
C LYS A 60 -5.94 -3.99 2.79
N PRO A 61 -7.05 -3.40 2.30
CA PRO A 61 -7.24 -1.95 2.38
C PRO A 61 -7.30 -1.47 3.84
N ASP A 62 -6.44 -0.52 4.18
CA ASP A 62 -6.45 0.20 5.45
C ASP A 62 -7.21 1.52 5.31
N SER A 63 -8.02 1.87 6.30
CA SER A 63 -8.73 3.15 6.30
C SER A 63 -7.77 4.33 6.46
N VAL A 64 -7.94 5.34 5.63
CA VAL A 64 -7.20 6.61 5.69
C VAL A 64 -8.10 7.73 6.16
N PHE A 65 -7.59 8.57 7.06
CA PHE A 65 -8.31 9.71 7.64
C PHE A 65 -7.56 11.01 7.34
N GLY A 66 -8.22 11.94 6.70
CA GLY A 66 -7.61 13.20 6.26
C GLY A 66 -6.45 12.95 5.30
N HIS A 67 -5.28 13.46 5.67
CA HIS A 67 -4.04 13.31 4.91
C HIS A 67 -2.99 12.47 5.64
N THR A 68 -3.37 11.73 6.68
CA THR A 68 -2.46 10.87 7.44
C THR A 68 -2.36 9.51 6.76
N TYR A 69 -1.34 9.33 5.93
CA TYR A 69 -1.14 8.11 5.13
C TYR A 69 -0.22 7.09 5.77
N ILE A 70 0.51 7.48 6.82
CA ILE A 70 1.53 6.66 7.46
C ILE A 70 1.26 6.54 8.98
N THR A 71 1.30 5.33 9.51
CA THR A 71 1.28 5.08 10.94
C THR A 71 2.67 5.27 11.56
N GLN A 72 2.75 5.30 12.88
CA GLN A 72 4.04 5.41 13.58
C GLN A 72 4.91 4.16 13.38
N GLU A 73 4.28 2.98 13.34
CA GLU A 73 4.96 1.71 13.07
C GLU A 73 5.52 1.68 11.65
N GLU A 74 4.74 2.09 10.66
CA GLU A 74 5.18 2.19 9.26
C GLU A 74 6.32 3.19 9.10
N LYS A 75 6.24 4.33 9.79
CA LYS A 75 7.31 5.32 9.79
C LYS A 75 8.62 4.74 10.31
N MET A 76 8.54 3.95 11.39
CA MET A 76 9.71 3.26 11.94
C MET A 76 10.26 2.22 10.97
N ALA A 77 9.40 1.38 10.37
CA ALA A 77 9.80 0.37 9.39
C ALA A 77 10.49 1.00 8.16
N LEU A 78 9.93 2.08 7.61
CA LEU A 78 10.53 2.81 6.50
C LEU A 78 11.88 3.43 6.88
N SER A 79 12.01 3.96 8.11
CA SER A 79 13.28 4.49 8.59
C SER A 79 14.36 3.40 8.69
N MET A 80 13.99 2.19 9.11
CA MET A 80 14.92 1.04 9.15
C MET A 80 15.31 0.58 7.74
N ALA A 81 14.36 0.51 6.80
CA ALA A 81 14.66 0.17 5.41
C ALA A 81 15.63 1.18 4.78
N MET A 82 15.47 2.47 5.07
CA MET A 82 16.41 3.52 4.63
C MET A 82 17.81 3.34 5.20
N VAL A 83 17.91 2.98 6.49
CA VAL A 83 19.23 2.70 7.12
C VAL A 83 19.91 1.53 6.41
N GLU A 84 19.17 0.48 6.07
CA GLU A 84 19.69 -0.68 5.37
C GLU A 84 20.14 -0.36 3.95
N ILE A 85 19.36 0.41 3.18
CA ILE A 85 19.75 0.88 1.85
C ILE A 85 21.01 1.74 1.94
N ASN A 86 21.07 2.66 2.92
CA ASN A 86 22.25 3.49 3.13
C ASN A 86 23.50 2.65 3.47
N ARG A 87 23.35 1.61 4.30
CA ARG A 87 24.43 0.68 4.61
C ARG A 87 24.95 -0.01 3.35
N LYS A 88 24.07 -0.52 2.48
CA LYS A 88 24.44 -1.16 1.22
C LYS A 88 25.18 -0.20 0.29
N VAL A 89 24.72 1.05 0.16
CA VAL A 89 25.43 2.07 -0.63
C VAL A 89 26.83 2.32 -0.07
N MET A 90 26.97 2.50 1.26
CA MET A 90 28.27 2.73 1.89
C MET A 90 29.23 1.55 1.72
N GLU A 91 28.72 0.32 1.78
CA GLU A 91 29.53 -0.88 1.54
C GLU A 91 29.97 -1.01 0.07
N ALA A 92 29.07 -0.72 -0.89
CA ALA A 92 29.36 -0.77 -2.32
C ALA A 92 30.33 0.30 -2.77
N THR A 93 30.43 1.44 -2.04
CA THR A 93 31.29 2.59 -2.41
C THR A 93 32.54 2.73 -1.55
N ASP A 94 32.84 1.73 -0.69
CA ASP A 94 33.92 1.80 0.30
C ASP A 94 34.01 3.15 1.03
N GLY A 95 32.84 3.61 1.49
CA GLY A 95 32.72 4.90 2.17
C GLY A 95 32.79 6.13 1.27
N LEU A 96 32.53 5.99 -0.03
CA LEU A 96 32.61 7.02 -1.08
C LEU A 96 34.05 7.41 -1.50
N GLU A 97 35.08 6.71 -1.02
CA GLU A 97 36.47 6.98 -1.41
C GLU A 97 36.75 6.45 -2.81
N ASP A 98 36.17 5.30 -3.19
CA ASP A 98 36.32 4.64 -4.50
C ASP A 98 35.04 4.69 -5.35
N PHE A 99 34.26 5.77 -5.22
CA PHE A 99 33.04 5.92 -6.02
C PHE A 99 33.34 6.05 -7.52
N ASP A 100 32.93 5.05 -8.29
CA ASP A 100 32.93 5.08 -9.75
C ASP A 100 31.52 5.44 -10.27
N PRO A 101 31.32 6.62 -10.87
CA PRO A 101 30.02 7.01 -11.41
C PRO A 101 29.62 6.19 -12.64
N ASP A 102 30.54 5.48 -13.27
CA ASP A 102 30.26 4.60 -14.43
C ASP A 102 29.89 3.17 -13.99
N ASP A 103 30.02 2.84 -12.70
CA ASP A 103 29.51 1.60 -12.12
C ASP A 103 27.99 1.64 -11.97
N LYS A 104 27.30 0.90 -12.85
CA LYS A 104 25.84 0.86 -12.91
C LYS A 104 25.20 0.33 -11.64
N GLU A 105 25.80 -0.63 -10.95
CA GLU A 105 25.25 -1.22 -9.74
C GLU A 105 25.22 -0.18 -8.61
N THR A 106 26.33 0.50 -8.40
CA THR A 106 26.46 1.59 -7.42
C THR A 106 25.54 2.76 -7.75
N ALA A 107 25.47 3.16 -9.04
CA ALA A 107 24.57 4.22 -9.47
C ALA A 107 23.09 3.89 -9.19
N THR A 108 22.66 2.66 -9.47
CA THR A 108 21.30 2.17 -9.18
C THR A 108 21.00 2.17 -7.66
N LEU A 109 21.95 1.74 -6.83
CA LEU A 109 21.80 1.78 -5.37
C LEU A 109 21.62 3.21 -4.85
N MET A 110 22.43 4.15 -5.36
CA MET A 110 22.31 5.57 -4.99
C MET A 110 21.00 6.18 -5.44
N GLU A 111 20.50 5.88 -6.64
CA GLU A 111 19.21 6.32 -7.13
C GLU A 111 18.07 5.80 -6.24
N ARG A 112 18.10 4.53 -5.86
CA ARG A 112 17.14 3.93 -4.92
C ARG A 112 17.18 4.61 -3.56
N GLN A 113 18.37 4.90 -3.03
CA GLN A 113 18.51 5.64 -1.77
C GLN A 113 17.84 7.02 -1.87
N MET A 114 18.10 7.76 -2.94
CA MET A 114 17.50 9.08 -3.16
C MET A 114 15.98 8.99 -3.32
N SER A 115 15.48 7.99 -4.04
CA SER A 115 14.05 7.72 -4.21
C SER A 115 13.38 7.39 -2.88
N ALA A 116 13.96 6.48 -2.09
CA ALA A 116 13.47 6.13 -0.75
C ALA A 116 13.42 7.34 0.18
N MET A 117 14.47 8.15 0.19
CA MET A 117 14.53 9.41 0.96
C MET A 117 13.45 10.40 0.53
N SER A 118 13.25 10.55 -0.78
CA SER A 118 12.20 11.43 -1.33
C SER A 118 10.79 10.91 -0.97
N GLY A 119 10.55 9.62 -1.13
CA GLY A 119 9.29 8.97 -0.77
C GLY A 119 8.95 9.14 0.71
N LEU A 120 9.91 8.86 1.60
CA LEU A 120 9.73 9.04 3.03
C LEU A 120 9.46 10.51 3.41
N ARG A 121 10.21 11.46 2.84
CA ARG A 121 9.99 12.90 3.07
C ARG A 121 8.56 13.29 2.67
N ARG A 122 8.12 12.87 1.49
CA ARG A 122 6.75 13.14 0.99
C ARG A 122 5.68 12.54 1.90
N LEU A 123 5.90 11.32 2.44
CA LEU A 123 4.99 10.68 3.39
C LEU A 123 4.98 11.40 4.75
N MET A 124 6.14 11.91 5.21
CA MET A 124 6.24 12.65 6.48
C MET A 124 5.57 14.02 6.43
N ASP A 125 5.53 14.66 5.26
CA ASP A 125 4.83 15.93 5.06
C ASP A 125 3.30 15.79 5.24
N PHE A 126 2.77 14.57 5.11
CA PHE A 126 1.38 14.22 5.40
C PHE A 126 1.22 13.71 6.84
N GLY A 127 1.68 14.47 7.82
CA GLY A 127 1.63 14.12 9.24
C GLY A 127 0.25 14.27 9.86
N SER A 128 0.11 13.74 11.09
CA SER A 128 -1.08 13.97 11.91
C SER A 128 -1.31 15.46 12.15
N PRO A 129 -2.59 15.89 12.24
CA PRO A 129 -2.92 17.28 12.57
C PRO A 129 -2.24 17.70 13.88
N LEU A 130 -1.66 18.87 13.92
CA LEU A 130 -0.96 19.40 15.09
C LEU A 130 -1.88 19.60 16.30
N ASP A 131 -3.18 19.74 16.07
CA ASP A 131 -4.21 19.97 17.10
C ASP A 131 -4.87 18.67 17.61
N GLY A 132 -4.49 17.50 17.07
CA GLY A 132 -5.07 16.21 17.45
C GLY A 132 -6.55 16.05 17.11
N SER A 133 -7.11 16.91 16.27
CA SER A 133 -8.53 16.84 15.88
C SER A 133 -8.82 15.56 15.08
N PRO A 134 -10.02 14.94 15.28
CA PRO A 134 -10.44 13.80 14.49
C PRO A 134 -10.55 14.17 13.02
N GLN A 135 -9.85 13.44 12.16
CA GLN A 135 -9.92 13.65 10.72
C GLN A 135 -11.05 12.81 10.10
N PRO A 136 -11.77 13.35 9.10
CA PRO A 136 -12.80 12.57 8.41
C PRO A 136 -12.16 11.43 7.60
N PHE A 137 -12.89 10.32 7.46
CA PHE A 137 -12.52 9.26 6.54
C PHE A 137 -12.35 9.81 5.12
N SER A 138 -11.21 9.55 4.50
CA SER A 138 -10.83 10.09 3.19
C SER A 138 -10.64 9.04 2.11
N GLY A 139 -10.46 7.77 2.47
CA GLY A 139 -10.27 6.70 1.50
C GLY A 139 -9.52 5.51 2.07
N TRP A 140 -8.85 4.77 1.20
CA TRP A 140 -8.21 3.50 1.51
C TRP A 140 -6.73 3.54 1.13
N LYS A 141 -5.90 2.87 1.90
CA LYS A 141 -4.49 2.61 1.58
C LYS A 141 -4.32 1.13 1.26
N VAL A 142 -3.73 0.84 0.10
CA VAL A 142 -3.33 -0.51 -0.31
C VAL A 142 -1.84 -0.50 -0.60
N LYS A 143 -1.12 -1.48 -0.09
CA LYS A 143 0.30 -1.69 -0.35
C LYS A 143 0.47 -2.89 -1.27
N VAL A 144 1.32 -2.74 -2.26
CA VAL A 144 1.68 -3.81 -3.19
C VAL A 144 3.19 -4.03 -3.11
N ASP A 145 3.57 -5.19 -2.63
CA ASP A 145 4.95 -5.66 -2.57
C ASP A 145 5.27 -6.38 -3.89
N PHE A 146 6.33 -6.00 -4.58
CA PHE A 146 6.64 -6.53 -5.90
C PHE A 146 8.12 -6.49 -6.24
N GLU A 147 8.51 -7.38 -7.13
CA GLU A 147 9.80 -7.37 -7.82
C GLU A 147 9.60 -7.01 -9.28
N GLY A 148 10.57 -6.35 -9.86
CA GLY A 148 10.60 -5.98 -11.26
C GLY A 148 12.00 -5.92 -11.82
N VAL A 149 12.07 -5.65 -13.12
CA VAL A 149 13.32 -5.39 -13.83
C VAL A 149 13.19 -4.01 -14.48
N ASP A 150 14.16 -3.16 -14.24
CA ASP A 150 14.20 -1.81 -14.80
C ASP A 150 14.55 -1.80 -16.31
N ALA A 151 14.65 -0.62 -16.90
CA ALA A 151 14.97 -0.46 -18.31
C ALA A 151 16.39 -0.94 -18.68
N ASP A 152 17.31 -0.96 -17.71
CA ASP A 152 18.68 -1.43 -17.88
C ASP A 152 18.85 -2.94 -17.63
N GLY A 153 17.78 -3.64 -17.28
CA GLY A 153 17.76 -5.07 -17.00
C GLY A 153 18.17 -5.43 -15.56
N GLN A 154 18.26 -4.46 -14.66
CA GLN A 154 18.56 -4.68 -13.25
C GLN A 154 17.30 -5.07 -12.47
N GLY A 155 17.41 -6.13 -11.68
CA GLY A 155 16.31 -6.54 -10.77
C GLY A 155 16.19 -5.58 -9.60
N TYR A 156 14.96 -5.26 -9.20
CA TYR A 156 14.67 -4.45 -8.04
C TYR A 156 13.48 -4.97 -7.26
N HIS A 157 13.42 -4.60 -5.97
CA HIS A 157 12.34 -4.92 -5.05
C HIS A 157 11.80 -3.62 -4.46
N SER A 158 10.49 -3.43 -4.51
CA SER A 158 9.84 -2.22 -3.99
C SER A 158 8.45 -2.53 -3.43
N GLU A 159 7.99 -1.68 -2.54
CA GLU A 159 6.59 -1.66 -2.09
C GLU A 159 5.93 -0.37 -2.61
N TYR A 160 4.84 -0.50 -3.36
CA TYR A 160 4.04 0.63 -3.79
C TYR A 160 2.85 0.83 -2.87
N TRP A 161 2.67 2.07 -2.40
CA TRP A 161 1.53 2.47 -1.57
C TRP A 161 0.57 3.29 -2.40
N PHE A 162 -0.63 2.77 -2.57
CA PHE A 162 -1.71 3.45 -3.28
C PHE A 162 -2.74 3.97 -2.28
N ILE A 163 -2.98 5.28 -2.32
CA ILE A 163 -4.08 5.93 -1.59
C ILE A 163 -5.23 6.05 -2.57
N LEU A 164 -6.31 5.36 -2.27
CA LEU A 164 -7.52 5.29 -3.09
C LEU A 164 -8.59 6.21 -2.51
N ASP A 165 -9.55 6.62 -3.34
CA ASP A 165 -10.73 7.33 -2.90
C ASP A 165 -11.65 6.44 -2.00
N LYS A 166 -12.74 7.02 -1.51
CA LYS A 166 -13.67 6.33 -0.58
C LYS A 166 -14.32 5.11 -1.19
N GLU A 167 -14.57 5.14 -2.48
CA GLU A 167 -15.21 4.09 -3.27
C GLU A 167 -14.19 3.07 -3.82
N ALA A 168 -12.88 3.27 -3.59
CA ALA A 168 -11.78 2.48 -4.15
C ALA A 168 -11.85 2.36 -5.68
N GLN A 169 -12.13 3.49 -6.36
CA GLN A 169 -12.26 3.57 -7.82
C GLN A 169 -11.13 4.34 -8.49
N CYS A 170 -10.48 5.25 -7.76
CA CYS A 170 -9.39 6.06 -8.28
C CYS A 170 -8.21 6.09 -7.31
N VAL A 171 -7.00 6.16 -7.86
CA VAL A 171 -5.79 6.48 -7.12
C VAL A 171 -5.71 7.99 -6.93
N VAL A 172 -5.71 8.42 -5.67
CA VAL A 172 -5.55 9.82 -5.27
C VAL A 172 -4.08 10.19 -5.14
N LYS A 173 -3.27 9.28 -4.59
CA LYS A 173 -1.82 9.42 -4.44
C LYS A 173 -1.14 8.07 -4.50
N SER A 174 0.13 8.08 -4.88
CA SER A 174 0.98 6.89 -4.81
C SER A 174 2.38 7.25 -4.33
N PHE A 175 3.02 6.27 -3.71
CA PHE A 175 4.38 6.37 -3.20
C PHE A 175 5.10 5.05 -3.46
N GLU A 176 6.25 5.11 -4.09
CA GLU A 176 7.13 3.95 -4.22
C GLU A 176 8.16 3.98 -3.09
N ILE A 177 8.31 2.84 -2.44
CA ILE A 177 9.25 2.62 -1.35
C ILE A 177 10.19 1.51 -1.81
N PRO A 178 11.41 1.85 -2.25
CA PRO A 178 12.41 0.84 -2.55
C PRO A 178 12.74 0.01 -1.31
N LEU A 179 12.78 -1.31 -1.49
CA LEU A 179 13.16 -2.26 -0.45
C LEU A 179 14.59 -2.78 -0.71
N PRO A 180 15.34 -3.12 0.36
CA PRO A 180 16.71 -3.62 0.26
C PRO A 180 16.79 -5.02 -0.33
#